data_4f267479b536e4661b507f46343b7066
#
_entry.id   4f267479b536e4661b507f46343b7066
#
_cell.length_a   1.000
_cell.length_b   1.000
_cell.length_c   1.000
_cell.angle_alpha   90.00
_cell.angle_beta   90.00
_cell.angle_gamma   90.00
#
_symmetry.space_group_name_H-M   'P 1'
#
loop_
_entity.id
_entity.type
_entity.pdbx_description
1 polymer ?
#
loop_
_entity_poly.entity_id
_entity_poly.type
_entity_poly.pdbx_seq_one_letter_code
_entity_poly.pdbx_strand_id
1 'polypeptide(L)'
;IPGRKTAAETLEAAEAFAKQLGKDPVVCKNEAPAGIVSRILGQMLNEATWLVASNVAEPANVDKAMKLGANHPMGPLELIDLIGLDVHRTKMETLFKELGDFRYKHPELLNKMIEEGKLGKKTGRGFYNYGDK
;
A
#
# COMPACT_ATOMS: atom_id res chain seq x y z
N ILE A 1 4.46 -15.98 5.91
CA ILE A 1 5.72 -15.27 6.22
C ILE A 1 6.24 -15.82 7.52
N PRO A 2 7.42 -16.45 7.55
CA PRO A 2 8.02 -16.93 8.79
C PRO A 2 8.49 -15.72 9.63
N GLY A 3 8.28 -15.78 10.94
CA GLY A 3 8.94 -14.90 11.89
C GLY A 3 10.29 -15.49 12.31
N ARG A 4 11.09 -14.72 13.07
CA ARG A 4 12.45 -15.12 13.48
C ARG A 4 12.52 -16.44 14.27
N LYS A 5 11.42 -16.83 14.93
CA LYS A 5 11.34 -18.05 15.76
C LYS A 5 10.43 -19.12 15.16
N THR A 6 10.00 -18.96 13.90
CA THR A 6 9.14 -19.94 13.25
C THR A 6 9.96 -21.16 12.88
N ALA A 7 9.59 -22.31 13.40
CA ALA A 7 10.20 -23.59 13.05
C ALA A 7 9.81 -24.02 11.62
N ALA A 8 10.64 -24.81 10.97
CA ALA A 8 10.39 -25.29 9.62
C ALA A 8 9.09 -26.10 9.54
N GLU A 9 8.86 -26.97 10.50
CA GLU A 9 7.66 -27.82 10.57
C GLU A 9 6.38 -26.99 10.70
N THR A 10 6.45 -25.83 11.40
CA THR A 10 5.32 -24.89 11.51
C THR A 10 5.00 -24.26 10.16
N LEU A 11 6.03 -23.92 9.38
CA LEU A 11 5.86 -23.34 8.05
C LEU A 11 5.25 -24.37 7.10
N GLU A 12 5.76 -25.61 7.10
CA GLU A 12 5.23 -26.71 6.29
C GLU A 12 3.77 -27.03 6.64
N ALA A 13 3.43 -27.07 7.93
CA ALA A 13 2.07 -27.30 8.40
C ALA A 13 1.12 -26.18 7.95
N ALA A 14 1.57 -24.92 8.04
CA ALA A 14 0.77 -23.76 7.60
C ALA A 14 0.55 -23.76 6.09
N GLU A 15 1.58 -24.14 5.30
CA GLU A 15 1.47 -24.28 3.84
C GLU A 15 0.49 -25.40 3.47
N ALA A 16 0.60 -26.56 4.11
CA ALA A 16 -0.31 -27.69 3.89
C ALA A 16 -1.75 -27.32 4.22
N PHE A 17 -1.97 -26.61 5.34
CA PHE A 17 -3.29 -26.15 5.75
C PHE A 17 -3.88 -25.15 4.75
N ALA A 18 -3.08 -24.20 4.25
CA ALA A 18 -3.54 -23.26 3.22
C ALA A 18 -3.99 -23.99 1.94
N LYS A 19 -3.24 -25.02 1.51
CA LYS A 19 -3.60 -25.86 0.35
C LYS A 19 -4.91 -26.64 0.59
N GLN A 20 -5.11 -27.17 1.80
CA GLN A 20 -6.37 -27.83 2.18
C GLN A 20 -7.58 -26.89 2.10
N LEU A 21 -7.38 -25.60 2.36
CA LEU A 21 -8.41 -24.57 2.19
C LEU A 21 -8.59 -24.11 0.74
N GLY A 22 -7.98 -24.77 -0.25
CA GLY A 22 -8.04 -24.41 -1.66
C GLY A 22 -7.29 -23.13 -2.02
N LYS A 23 -6.31 -22.71 -1.20
CA LYS A 23 -5.46 -21.55 -1.46
C LYS A 23 -4.15 -21.98 -2.09
N ASP A 24 -3.55 -21.08 -2.87
CA ASP A 24 -2.21 -21.24 -3.42
C ASP A 24 -1.23 -20.39 -2.59
N PRO A 25 -0.50 -20.98 -1.61
CA PRO A 25 0.34 -20.24 -0.71
C PRO A 25 1.65 -19.81 -1.37
N VAL A 26 2.05 -18.55 -1.13
CA VAL A 26 3.36 -18.02 -1.49
C VAL A 26 4.19 -17.89 -0.22
N VAL A 27 5.29 -18.63 -0.16
CA VAL A 27 6.16 -18.68 1.02
C VAL A 27 7.29 -17.68 0.89
N CYS A 28 7.43 -16.79 1.89
CA CYS A 28 8.62 -15.94 2.02
C CYS A 28 9.77 -16.76 2.62
N LYS A 29 10.98 -16.61 2.08
CA LYS A 29 12.18 -17.30 2.59
C LYS A 29 12.62 -16.79 3.98
N ASN A 30 12.34 -15.53 4.25
CA ASN A 30 12.74 -14.85 5.48
C ASN A 30 11.61 -13.96 5.98
N GLU A 31 11.78 -13.44 7.20
CA GLU A 31 10.92 -12.39 7.74
C GLU A 31 10.86 -11.20 6.76
N ALA A 32 9.65 -10.76 6.44
CA ALA A 32 9.42 -9.65 5.53
C ALA A 32 8.42 -8.67 6.15
N PRO A 33 8.89 -7.53 6.70
CA PRO A 33 7.99 -6.48 7.19
C PRO A 33 6.94 -6.11 6.12
N ALA A 34 5.69 -6.06 6.51
CA ALA A 34 4.51 -5.86 5.65
C ALA A 34 4.28 -6.92 4.55
N GLY A 35 5.12 -7.94 4.43
CA GLY A 35 5.01 -8.96 3.41
C GLY A 35 5.30 -8.48 1.98
N ILE A 36 5.13 -9.35 0.99
CA ILE A 36 5.49 -9.07 -0.42
C ILE A 36 4.54 -8.02 -1.02
N VAL A 37 3.25 -8.32 -1.04
CA VAL A 37 2.25 -7.50 -1.74
C VAL A 37 2.16 -6.10 -1.14
N SER A 38 2.01 -5.99 0.18
CA SER A 38 1.86 -4.68 0.83
C SER A 38 3.12 -3.83 0.72
N ARG A 39 4.29 -4.45 0.61
CA ARG A 39 5.56 -3.76 0.43
C ARG A 39 5.71 -3.20 -0.98
N ILE A 40 5.39 -3.98 -2.00
CA ILE A 40 5.42 -3.53 -3.41
C ILE A 40 4.36 -2.46 -3.65
N LEU A 41 3.11 -2.74 -3.25
CA LEU A 41 2.02 -1.76 -3.37
C LEU A 41 2.32 -0.48 -2.59
N GLY A 42 2.90 -0.61 -1.38
CA GLY A 42 3.29 0.55 -0.59
C GLY A 42 4.19 1.51 -1.34
N GLN A 43 5.22 1.00 -2.00
CA GLN A 43 6.14 1.83 -2.81
C GLN A 43 5.45 2.44 -4.03
N MET A 44 4.67 1.65 -4.75
CA MET A 44 3.92 2.13 -5.91
C MET A 44 2.96 3.27 -5.54
N LEU A 45 2.20 3.10 -4.46
CA LEU A 45 1.27 4.11 -3.96
C LEU A 45 2.00 5.36 -3.46
N ASN A 46 3.13 5.16 -2.78
CA ASN A 46 3.95 6.26 -2.30
C ASN A 46 4.53 7.08 -3.45
N GLU A 47 5.06 6.42 -4.49
CA GLU A 47 5.57 7.10 -5.68
C GLU A 47 4.46 7.86 -6.41
N ALA A 48 3.27 7.27 -6.57
CA ALA A 48 2.12 7.96 -7.14
C ALA A 48 1.76 9.25 -6.36
N THR A 49 1.86 9.21 -5.02
CA THR A 49 1.65 10.40 -4.18
C THR A 49 2.75 11.44 -4.38
N TRP A 50 4.01 11.01 -4.56
CA TRP A 50 5.13 11.92 -4.88
C TRP A 50 4.96 12.61 -6.23
N LEU A 51 4.47 11.93 -7.25
CA LEU A 51 4.21 12.53 -8.58
C LEU A 51 3.19 13.68 -8.47
N VAL A 52 2.15 13.51 -7.66
CA VAL A 52 1.17 14.57 -7.40
C VAL A 52 1.79 15.69 -6.56
N ALA A 53 2.49 15.35 -5.48
CA ALA A 53 3.12 16.32 -4.59
C ALA A 53 4.15 17.20 -5.29
N SER A 54 4.84 16.64 -6.28
CA SER A 54 5.85 17.33 -7.10
C SER A 54 5.25 18.02 -8.33
N ASN A 55 3.92 18.05 -8.45
CA ASN A 55 3.19 18.67 -9.56
C ASN A 55 3.61 18.12 -10.96
N VAL A 56 3.96 16.83 -11.01
CA VAL A 56 4.29 16.13 -12.28
C VAL A 56 3.01 15.82 -13.05
N ALA A 57 1.94 15.40 -12.35
CA ALA A 57 0.65 15.09 -12.96
C ALA A 57 -0.49 15.20 -11.95
N GLU A 58 -1.68 15.49 -12.47
CA GLU A 58 -2.92 15.42 -11.70
C GLU A 58 -3.27 13.98 -11.31
N PRO A 59 -3.96 13.75 -10.18
CA PRO A 59 -4.33 12.40 -9.71
C PRO A 59 -4.98 11.53 -10.80
N ALA A 60 -5.91 12.09 -11.54
CA ALA A 60 -6.62 11.36 -12.61
C ALA A 60 -5.68 10.90 -13.74
N ASN A 61 -4.64 11.66 -14.04
CA ASN A 61 -3.67 11.31 -15.08
C ASN A 61 -2.71 10.22 -14.60
N VAL A 62 -2.26 10.27 -13.33
CA VAL A 62 -1.45 9.20 -12.72
C VAL A 62 -2.22 7.88 -12.76
N ASP A 63 -3.46 7.88 -12.32
CA ASP A 63 -4.30 6.68 -12.27
C ASP A 63 -4.61 6.16 -13.68
N LYS A 64 -4.91 7.05 -14.63
CA LYS A 64 -5.13 6.69 -16.04
C LYS A 64 -3.88 6.07 -16.66
N ALA A 65 -2.71 6.64 -16.41
CA ALA A 65 -1.44 6.10 -16.92
C ALA A 65 -1.19 4.69 -16.40
N MET A 66 -1.41 4.43 -15.11
CA MET A 66 -1.23 3.10 -14.52
C MET A 66 -2.26 2.09 -15.01
N LYS A 67 -3.51 2.49 -15.19
CA LYS A 67 -4.55 1.61 -15.75
C LYS A 67 -4.25 1.23 -17.20
N LEU A 68 -3.85 2.17 -18.03
CA LEU A 68 -3.61 1.93 -19.46
C LEU A 68 -2.19 1.40 -19.76
N GLY A 69 -1.17 1.94 -19.10
CA GLY A 69 0.22 1.60 -19.36
C GLY A 69 0.72 0.35 -18.64
N ALA A 70 0.18 0.05 -17.46
CA ALA A 70 0.56 -1.10 -16.65
C ALA A 70 -0.58 -2.12 -16.43
N ASN A 71 -1.72 -1.92 -17.09
CA ASN A 71 -2.91 -2.78 -16.99
C ASN A 71 -3.40 -3.00 -15.56
N HIS A 72 -3.29 -1.98 -14.71
CA HIS A 72 -3.79 -2.03 -13.35
C HIS A 72 -5.33 -1.97 -13.35
N PRO A 73 -6.01 -2.80 -12.55
CA PRO A 73 -7.48 -2.79 -12.48
C PRO A 73 -8.03 -1.52 -11.82
N MET A 74 -7.21 -0.87 -10.99
CA MET A 74 -7.52 0.37 -10.27
C MET A 74 -6.28 1.25 -10.25
N GLY A 75 -6.45 2.56 -10.37
CA GLY A 75 -5.35 3.51 -10.24
C GLY A 75 -4.77 3.55 -8.83
N PRO A 76 -3.48 3.87 -8.67
CA PRO A 76 -2.82 3.91 -7.37
C PRO A 76 -3.45 4.90 -6.39
N LEU A 77 -3.90 6.06 -6.85
CA LEU A 77 -4.51 7.07 -5.99
C LEU A 77 -5.97 6.73 -5.63
N GLU A 78 -6.72 6.11 -6.55
CA GLU A 78 -8.00 5.47 -6.23
C GLU A 78 -7.84 4.38 -5.17
N LEU A 79 -6.75 3.61 -5.23
CA LEU A 79 -6.46 2.55 -4.26
C LEU A 79 -6.05 3.12 -2.89
N ILE A 80 -5.29 4.22 -2.84
CA ILE A 80 -5.01 4.91 -1.57
C ILE A 80 -6.30 5.40 -0.92
N ASP A 81 -7.20 6.01 -1.69
CA ASP A 81 -8.49 6.48 -1.19
C ASP A 81 -9.38 5.34 -0.69
N LEU A 82 -9.27 4.16 -1.30
CA LEU A 82 -9.98 2.97 -0.84
C LEU A 82 -9.41 2.41 0.48
N ILE A 83 -8.09 2.36 0.60
CA ILE A 83 -7.38 1.87 1.79
C ILE A 83 -7.51 2.85 2.96
N GLY A 84 -7.38 4.12 2.67
CA GLY A 84 -7.28 5.23 3.61
C GLY A 84 -5.87 5.83 3.64
N LEU A 85 -5.79 7.16 3.49
CA LEU A 85 -4.53 7.90 3.47
C LEU A 85 -3.74 7.75 4.78
N ASP A 86 -4.45 7.76 5.90
CA ASP A 86 -3.90 7.55 7.24
C ASP A 86 -3.29 6.14 7.40
N VAL A 87 -3.97 5.12 6.89
CA VAL A 87 -3.47 3.74 6.90
C VAL A 87 -2.22 3.61 6.04
N HIS A 88 -2.22 4.23 4.85
CA HIS A 88 -1.05 4.23 3.98
C HIS A 88 0.13 4.95 4.63
N ARG A 89 -0.07 6.14 5.21
CA ARG A 89 0.96 6.88 5.94
C ARG A 89 1.57 6.04 7.06
N THR A 90 0.75 5.50 7.96
CA THR A 90 1.21 4.68 9.08
C THR A 90 2.04 3.49 8.62
N LYS A 91 1.63 2.83 7.52
CA LYS A 91 2.39 1.75 6.90
C LYS A 91 3.77 2.22 6.43
N MET A 92 3.84 3.37 5.74
CA MET A 92 5.11 3.91 5.24
C MET A 92 6.04 4.31 6.38
N GLU A 93 5.52 4.98 7.42
CA GLU A 93 6.28 5.34 8.62
C GLU A 93 6.83 4.10 9.35
N THR A 94 6.02 3.05 9.48
CA THR A 94 6.44 1.79 10.10
C THR A 94 7.57 1.14 9.30
N LEU A 95 7.42 1.04 7.98
CA LEU A 95 8.45 0.48 7.11
C LEU A 95 9.74 1.31 7.13
N PHE A 96 9.63 2.63 7.17
CA PHE A 96 10.78 3.50 7.30
C PHE A 96 11.52 3.27 8.63
N LYS A 97 10.76 3.16 9.74
CA LYS A 97 11.33 2.89 11.06
C LYS A 97 12.02 1.53 11.15
N GLU A 98 11.42 0.49 10.54
CA GLU A 98 11.95 -0.87 10.60
C GLU A 98 13.13 -1.11 9.67
N LEU A 99 13.12 -0.52 8.48
CA LEU A 99 14.09 -0.80 7.42
C LEU A 99 15.16 0.30 7.27
N GLY A 100 14.94 1.49 7.82
CA GLY A 100 15.86 2.63 7.72
C GLY A 100 16.03 3.17 6.30
N ASP A 101 15.17 2.76 5.36
CA ASP A 101 15.29 3.08 3.95
C ASP A 101 14.42 4.28 3.59
N PHE A 102 15.07 5.32 3.10
CA PHE A 102 14.45 6.60 2.76
C PHE A 102 13.33 6.46 1.71
N ARG A 103 13.33 5.42 0.89
CA ARG A 103 12.27 5.12 -0.07
C ARG A 103 10.88 5.00 0.56
N TYR A 104 10.83 4.76 1.88
CA TYR A 104 9.57 4.69 2.64
C TYR A 104 9.10 6.02 3.21
N LYS A 105 9.82 7.12 2.96
CA LYS A 105 9.32 8.45 3.29
C LYS A 105 8.17 8.82 2.36
N HIS A 106 7.09 9.29 2.94
CA HIS A 106 5.96 9.83 2.19
C HIS A 106 6.09 11.35 1.99
N PRO A 107 5.46 11.94 0.97
CA PRO A 107 5.47 13.39 0.78
C PRO A 107 4.59 14.11 1.81
N GLU A 108 4.92 15.37 2.08
CA GLU A 108 4.19 16.23 3.00
C GLU A 108 2.73 16.47 2.60
N LEU A 109 2.42 16.36 1.32
CA LEU A 109 1.06 16.38 0.80
C LEU A 109 0.14 15.42 1.55
N LEU A 110 0.64 14.21 1.87
CA LEU A 110 -0.15 13.20 2.55
C LEU A 110 -0.54 13.64 3.97
N ASN A 111 0.38 14.27 4.71
CA ASN A 111 0.10 14.82 6.03
C ASN A 111 -0.97 15.90 5.96
N LYS A 112 -0.81 16.87 5.06
CA LYS A 112 -1.78 17.96 4.87
C LYS A 112 -3.18 17.44 4.56
N MET A 113 -3.30 16.47 3.65
CA MET A 113 -4.59 15.89 3.31
C MET A 113 -5.24 15.20 4.53
N ILE A 114 -4.45 14.48 5.33
CA ILE A 114 -4.95 13.82 6.54
C ILE A 114 -5.40 14.85 7.59
N GLU A 115 -4.63 15.92 7.82
CA GLU A 115 -4.98 17.01 8.72
C GLU A 115 -6.28 17.73 8.29
N GLU A 116 -6.54 17.82 6.99
CA GLU A 116 -7.78 18.34 6.41
C GLU A 116 -8.96 17.34 6.47
N GLY A 117 -8.79 16.17 7.07
CA GLY A 117 -9.82 15.13 7.16
C GLY A 117 -10.07 14.38 5.84
N LYS A 118 -9.23 14.56 4.82
CA LYS A 118 -9.30 13.88 3.53
C LYS A 118 -8.66 12.49 3.64
N LEU A 119 -9.40 11.54 4.22
CA LEU A 119 -8.87 10.19 4.47
C LEU A 119 -9.24 9.17 3.37
N GLY A 120 -9.85 9.59 2.30
CA GLY A 120 -10.32 8.76 1.20
C GLY A 120 -11.82 8.45 1.28
N LYS A 121 -12.23 7.31 0.72
CA LYS A 121 -13.65 6.92 0.61
C LYS A 121 -14.38 6.90 1.95
N LYS A 122 -13.71 6.55 3.04
CA LYS A 122 -14.31 6.48 4.39
C LYS A 122 -14.78 7.83 4.92
N THR A 123 -14.21 8.94 4.43
CA THR A 123 -14.60 10.31 4.78
C THR A 123 -15.25 11.04 3.60
N GLY A 124 -15.57 10.36 2.50
CA GLY A 124 -16.15 10.93 1.30
C GLY A 124 -15.16 11.75 0.45
N ARG A 125 -13.95 11.99 0.93
CA ARG A 125 -12.93 12.82 0.26
C ARG A 125 -11.52 12.29 0.50
N GLY A 126 -10.71 12.28 -0.57
CA GLY A 126 -9.29 11.94 -0.57
C GLY A 126 -8.62 12.66 -1.73
N PHE A 127 -7.88 11.93 -2.57
CA PHE A 127 -7.44 12.44 -3.88
C PHE A 127 -8.62 12.74 -4.79
N TYR A 128 -9.71 12.03 -4.57
CA TYR A 128 -10.99 12.22 -5.27
C TYR A 128 -12.10 12.64 -4.32
N ASN A 129 -13.18 13.14 -4.89
CA ASN A 129 -14.41 13.44 -4.17
C ASN A 129 -15.43 12.32 -4.44
N TYR A 130 -15.95 11.71 -3.37
CA TYR A 130 -16.90 10.59 -3.44
C TYR A 130 -18.34 10.99 -3.07
N GLY A 131 -18.58 12.30 -2.89
CA GLY A 131 -19.85 12.83 -2.41
C GLY A 131 -19.99 12.68 -0.89
N ASP A 132 -20.89 13.46 -0.32
CA ASP A 132 -21.27 13.29 1.09
C ASP A 132 -22.13 12.01 1.18
N LYS A 133 -21.68 11.07 2.01
CA LYS A 133 -22.50 9.93 2.42
C LYS A 133 -23.32 10.32 3.62
#